data_668660f696bdf936a5e81672b356b098
#
_entry.id   668660f696bdf936a5e81672b356b098
#
_cell.length_a   1.000
_cell.length_b   1.000
_cell.length_c   1.000
_cell.angle_alpha   90.00
_cell.angle_beta   90.00
_cell.angle_gamma   90.00
#
_symmetry.space_group_name_H-M   'P 1'
#
loop_
_entity.id
_entity.type
_entity.pdbx_description
1 polymer ?
#
loop_
_entity_poly.entity_id
_entity_poly.type
_entity_poly.pdbx_seq_one_letter_code
_entity_poly.pdbx_strand_id
1 'polypeptide(L)'
;MTKATNITWHATTITKEDRRFKKGHGSCVLWFTGLSGSGKSTIANAVSSELFRQGITEYVLDGDNIRHGLNKDLGFSDHDRTENIRRIGEVAKLFVDSGALVTTAFISPFRSDRNQVRELFQDGEFIEVFIDCPLEECERRDPKQLYVKARRGEIKDFTGINSPYEAPERPEITVRSDQLTVEEAVKQIFEYLQDKNII
;
A
#
# COMPACT_ATOMS: atom_id res chain seq x y z
N MET A 1 -18.01 15.53 13.12
CA MET A 1 -16.89 16.51 13.24
C MET A 1 -17.19 17.71 12.37
N THR A 2 -17.11 18.93 12.89
CA THR A 2 -17.25 20.17 12.11
C THR A 2 -16.02 20.33 11.22
N LYS A 3 -16.24 20.49 9.89
CA LYS A 3 -15.15 20.81 8.94
C LYS A 3 -14.54 22.16 9.33
N ALA A 4 -13.20 22.26 9.29
CA ALA A 4 -12.52 23.55 9.42
C ALA A 4 -12.96 24.44 8.24
N THR A 5 -13.45 25.65 8.54
CA THR A 5 -14.02 26.58 7.54
C THR A 5 -13.07 27.72 7.18
N ASN A 6 -12.01 27.94 7.98
CA ASN A 6 -11.07 29.06 7.82
C ASN A 6 -9.68 28.54 7.42
N ILE A 7 -9.61 27.77 6.32
CA ILE A 7 -8.37 27.27 5.74
C ILE A 7 -8.20 27.79 4.34
N THR A 8 -6.99 28.23 3.99
CA THR A 8 -6.61 28.70 2.66
C THR A 8 -5.46 27.85 2.14
N TRP A 9 -5.57 27.38 0.91
CA TRP A 9 -4.46 26.68 0.28
C TRP A 9 -3.34 27.67 -0.08
N HIS A 10 -2.12 27.39 0.38
CA HIS A 10 -0.93 28.15 0.02
C HIS A 10 -0.12 27.37 -1.03
N ALA A 11 0.03 27.94 -2.22
CA ALA A 11 0.91 27.37 -3.24
C ALA A 11 2.39 27.54 -2.82
N THR A 12 3.16 26.48 -2.95
CA THR A 12 4.61 26.51 -2.71
C THR A 12 5.35 26.85 -4.01
N THR A 13 6.49 27.57 -3.90
CA THR A 13 7.33 27.91 -5.06
C THR A 13 7.94 26.66 -5.70
N ILE A 14 8.31 25.68 -4.89
CA ILE A 14 8.88 24.42 -5.37
C ILE A 14 7.75 23.44 -5.62
N THR A 15 7.59 23.01 -6.85
CA THR A 15 6.55 22.07 -7.30
C THR A 15 6.98 20.62 -7.15
N LYS A 16 6.04 19.70 -7.35
CA LYS A 16 6.29 18.25 -7.42
C LYS A 16 7.24 17.93 -8.61
N GLU A 17 7.03 18.58 -9.73
CA GLU A 17 7.84 18.44 -10.95
C GLU A 17 9.30 18.90 -10.72
N ASP A 18 9.51 20.00 -9.99
CA ASP A 18 10.87 20.45 -9.62
C ASP A 18 11.57 19.41 -8.74
N ARG A 19 10.85 18.80 -7.82
CA ARG A 19 11.38 17.73 -6.94
C ARG A 19 11.74 16.48 -7.73
N ARG A 20 10.87 16.02 -8.65
CA ARG A 20 11.11 14.89 -9.55
C ARG A 20 12.33 15.16 -10.44
N PHE A 21 12.38 16.31 -11.07
CA PHE A 21 13.53 16.71 -11.90
C PHE A 21 14.84 16.67 -11.11
N LYS A 22 14.86 17.26 -9.91
CA LYS A 22 16.04 17.27 -9.03
C LYS A 22 16.47 15.87 -8.60
N LYS A 23 15.53 14.94 -8.43
CA LYS A 23 15.80 13.56 -8.02
C LYS A 23 16.15 12.64 -9.18
N GLY A 24 15.85 13.03 -10.41
CA GLY A 24 16.11 12.26 -11.62
C GLY A 24 15.16 11.07 -11.82
N HIS A 25 14.03 11.05 -11.10
CA HIS A 25 13.02 10.01 -11.24
C HIS A 25 11.61 10.56 -10.96
N GLY A 26 10.58 9.82 -11.38
CA GLY A 26 9.19 10.10 -11.07
C GLY A 26 8.84 9.86 -9.60
N SER A 27 7.57 10.04 -9.26
CA SER A 27 7.05 9.68 -7.94
C SER A 27 5.67 9.06 -8.06
N CYS A 28 5.42 8.01 -7.30
CA CYS A 28 4.15 7.31 -7.27
C CYS A 28 3.97 6.59 -5.93
N VAL A 29 2.76 6.14 -5.66
CA VAL A 29 2.49 5.17 -4.62
C VAL A 29 2.34 3.78 -5.24
N LEU A 30 3.12 2.81 -4.75
CA LEU A 30 2.90 1.39 -4.95
C LEU A 30 1.97 0.90 -3.84
N TRP A 31 0.69 0.76 -4.16
CA TRP A 31 -0.34 0.39 -3.19
C TRP A 31 -0.52 -1.12 -3.15
N PHE A 32 0.20 -1.77 -2.23
CA PHE A 32 0.09 -3.22 -2.05
C PHE A 32 -1.18 -3.59 -1.30
N THR A 33 -1.99 -4.45 -1.88
CA THR A 33 -3.18 -5.03 -1.27
C THR A 33 -3.18 -6.55 -1.38
N GLY A 34 -3.90 -7.24 -0.50
CA GLY A 34 -3.99 -8.71 -0.44
C GLY A 34 -4.24 -9.23 0.97
N LEU A 35 -4.49 -10.51 1.11
CA LEU A 35 -4.77 -11.18 2.39
C LEU A 35 -3.59 -11.11 3.38
N SER A 36 -3.86 -11.27 4.66
CA SER A 36 -2.79 -11.51 5.65
C SER A 36 -1.99 -12.75 5.22
N GLY A 37 -0.67 -12.74 5.40
CA GLY A 37 0.17 -13.88 4.98
C GLY A 37 0.42 -13.98 3.47
N SER A 38 -0.14 -13.11 2.62
CA SER A 38 0.09 -13.15 1.17
C SER A 38 1.50 -12.74 0.73
N GLY A 39 2.32 -12.16 1.62
CA GLY A 39 3.70 -11.74 1.28
C GLY A 39 3.87 -10.25 1.01
N LYS A 40 2.84 -9.41 1.19
CA LYS A 40 2.90 -7.95 0.94
C LYS A 40 4.13 -7.26 1.54
N SER A 41 4.31 -7.36 2.86
CA SER A 41 5.41 -6.69 3.56
C SER A 41 6.77 -7.20 3.12
N THR A 42 6.90 -8.48 2.80
CA THR A 42 8.14 -9.08 2.31
C THR A 42 8.52 -8.53 0.94
N ILE A 43 7.57 -8.52 -0.01
CA ILE A 43 7.80 -8.03 -1.36
C ILE A 43 7.96 -6.50 -1.34
N ALA A 44 7.15 -5.77 -0.58
CA ALA A 44 7.26 -4.33 -0.41
C ALA A 44 8.65 -3.91 0.10
N ASN A 45 9.16 -4.60 1.12
CA ASN A 45 10.50 -4.35 1.64
C ASN A 45 11.61 -4.69 0.64
N ALA A 46 11.45 -5.76 -0.14
CA ALA A 46 12.41 -6.11 -1.19
C ALA A 46 12.42 -5.08 -2.32
N VAL A 47 11.25 -4.59 -2.75
CA VAL A 47 11.12 -3.48 -3.72
C VAL A 47 11.80 -2.22 -3.19
N SER A 48 11.53 -1.83 -1.94
CA SER A 48 12.17 -0.68 -1.30
C SER A 48 13.69 -0.81 -1.26
N SER A 49 14.20 -1.97 -0.87
CA SER A 49 15.65 -2.23 -0.83
C SER A 49 16.30 -2.08 -2.21
N GLU A 50 15.63 -2.54 -3.27
CA GLU A 50 16.14 -2.41 -4.64
C GLU A 50 16.05 -0.97 -5.15
N LEU A 51 14.97 -0.24 -4.87
CA LEU A 51 14.85 1.20 -5.17
C LEU A 51 15.97 1.99 -4.50
N PHE A 52 16.21 1.75 -3.21
CA PHE A 52 17.28 2.39 -2.46
C PHE A 52 18.66 2.08 -3.06
N ARG A 53 18.93 0.83 -3.45
CA ARG A 53 20.20 0.42 -4.09
C ARG A 53 20.44 1.16 -5.41
N GLN A 54 19.38 1.52 -6.13
CA GLN A 54 19.46 2.31 -7.37
C GLN A 54 19.50 3.83 -7.12
N GLY A 55 19.54 4.28 -5.87
CA GLY A 55 19.58 5.70 -5.51
C GLY A 55 18.25 6.43 -5.64
N ILE A 56 17.14 5.69 -5.76
CA ILE A 56 15.81 6.24 -5.86
C ILE A 56 15.30 6.59 -4.46
N THR A 57 14.74 7.80 -4.31
CA THR A 57 14.15 8.22 -3.03
C THR A 57 12.85 7.46 -2.78
N GLU A 58 12.82 6.64 -1.73
CA GLU A 58 11.69 5.78 -1.43
C GLU A 58 11.34 5.77 0.08
N TYR A 59 10.13 5.30 0.43
CA TYR A 59 9.73 5.04 1.80
C TYR A 59 8.67 3.93 1.87
N VAL A 60 8.74 3.08 2.89
CA VAL A 60 7.74 2.03 3.15
C VAL A 60 6.79 2.44 4.28
N LEU A 61 5.50 2.42 4.00
CA LEU A 61 4.42 2.54 4.98
C LEU A 61 3.85 1.13 5.23
N ASP A 62 4.31 0.46 6.27
CA ASP A 62 3.80 -0.86 6.65
C ASP A 62 2.67 -0.74 7.67
N GLY A 63 1.64 -1.60 7.52
CA GLY A 63 0.41 -1.53 8.29
C GLY A 63 0.60 -1.71 9.80
N ASP A 64 1.50 -2.59 10.21
CA ASP A 64 1.77 -2.80 11.63
C ASP A 64 2.56 -1.61 12.20
N ASN A 65 3.59 -1.14 11.48
CA ASN A 65 4.43 -0.03 11.94
C ASN A 65 3.62 1.26 12.13
N ILE A 66 2.72 1.58 11.20
CA ILE A 66 1.87 2.78 11.27
C ILE A 66 0.94 2.75 12.48
N ARG A 67 0.49 1.57 12.91
CA ARG A 67 -0.36 1.40 14.09
C ARG A 67 0.37 1.62 15.42
N HIS A 68 1.69 1.65 15.44
CA HIS A 68 2.46 2.07 16.63
C HIS A 68 2.49 3.59 16.82
N GLY A 69 2.17 4.38 15.80
CA GLY A 69 2.23 5.86 15.84
C GLY A 69 0.96 6.51 15.28
N LEU A 70 0.97 6.82 13.99
CA LEU A 70 -0.06 7.60 13.30
C LEU A 70 -1.49 7.09 13.53
N ASN A 71 -1.69 5.77 13.53
CA ASN A 71 -3.00 5.12 13.64
C ASN A 71 -3.15 4.30 14.92
N LYS A 72 -2.42 4.66 16.00
CA LYS A 72 -2.49 3.97 17.30
C LYS A 72 -3.86 4.04 17.98
N ASP A 73 -4.67 5.00 17.59
CA ASP A 73 -6.03 5.24 18.08
C ASP A 73 -7.09 4.40 17.36
N LEU A 74 -6.72 3.68 16.28
CA LEU A 74 -7.65 2.89 15.48
C LEU A 74 -7.58 1.40 15.83
N GLY A 75 -8.76 0.78 15.94
CA GLY A 75 -8.94 -0.67 16.07
C GLY A 75 -9.03 -1.39 14.73
N PHE A 76 -9.85 -2.45 14.68
CA PHE A 76 -10.05 -3.31 13.51
C PHE A 76 -11.52 -3.41 13.05
N SER A 77 -12.41 -2.55 13.56
CA SER A 77 -13.75 -2.41 13.00
C SER A 77 -13.70 -1.92 11.56
N ASP A 78 -14.75 -2.13 10.78
CA ASP A 78 -14.79 -1.65 9.38
C ASP A 78 -14.58 -0.14 9.30
N HIS A 79 -15.18 0.62 10.21
CA HIS A 79 -14.97 2.07 10.32
C HIS A 79 -13.48 2.41 10.56
N ASP A 80 -12.82 1.72 11.50
CA ASP A 80 -11.40 1.97 11.79
C ASP A 80 -10.50 1.57 10.61
N ARG A 81 -10.87 0.51 9.88
CA ARG A 81 -10.15 0.09 8.67
C ARG A 81 -10.25 1.15 7.57
N THR A 82 -11.45 1.64 7.29
CA THR A 82 -11.66 2.73 6.32
C THR A 82 -10.89 3.99 6.70
N GLU A 83 -10.95 4.41 7.97
CA GLU A 83 -10.20 5.58 8.45
C GLU A 83 -8.69 5.36 8.40
N ASN A 84 -8.21 4.14 8.71
CA ASN A 84 -6.81 3.78 8.54
C ASN A 84 -6.35 3.97 7.09
N ILE A 85 -7.10 3.45 6.12
CA ILE A 85 -6.79 3.55 4.69
C ILE A 85 -6.83 5.01 4.23
N ARG A 86 -7.83 5.77 4.67
CA ARG A 86 -7.93 7.20 4.37
C ARG A 86 -6.70 7.99 4.85
N ARG A 87 -6.26 7.78 6.11
CA ARG A 87 -5.08 8.47 6.65
C ARG A 87 -3.81 8.10 5.90
N ILE A 88 -3.64 6.81 5.55
CA ILE A 88 -2.48 6.36 4.78
C ILE A 88 -2.48 6.95 3.37
N GLY A 89 -3.63 7.06 2.74
CA GLY A 89 -3.77 7.73 1.44
C GLY A 89 -3.27 9.17 1.47
N GLU A 90 -3.68 9.95 2.48
CA GLU A 90 -3.23 11.34 2.64
C GLU A 90 -1.71 11.44 2.88
N VAL A 91 -1.15 10.54 3.72
CA VAL A 91 0.30 10.51 3.97
C VAL A 91 1.06 10.11 2.71
N ALA A 92 0.60 9.08 1.99
CA ALA A 92 1.21 8.65 0.74
C ALA A 92 1.22 9.77 -0.30
N LYS A 93 0.13 10.56 -0.39
CA LYS A 93 0.06 11.73 -1.26
C LYS A 93 1.16 12.75 -0.95
N LEU A 94 1.44 13.03 0.33
CA LEU A 94 2.50 13.94 0.73
C LEU A 94 3.89 13.42 0.30
N PHE A 95 4.13 12.10 0.41
CA PHE A 95 5.37 11.50 -0.08
C PHE A 95 5.50 11.62 -1.60
N VAL A 96 4.43 11.33 -2.35
CA VAL A 96 4.42 11.49 -3.81
C VAL A 96 4.65 12.94 -4.22
N ASP A 97 4.03 13.91 -3.53
CA ASP A 97 4.27 15.35 -3.75
C ASP A 97 5.72 15.73 -3.43
N SER A 98 6.34 15.10 -2.44
CA SER A 98 7.76 15.32 -2.12
C SER A 98 8.71 14.78 -3.21
N GLY A 99 8.18 14.11 -4.25
CA GLY A 99 8.95 13.49 -5.32
C GLY A 99 9.53 12.11 -4.94
N ALA A 100 9.00 11.44 -3.90
CA ALA A 100 9.43 10.11 -3.51
C ALA A 100 8.50 9.02 -4.09
N LEU A 101 9.04 7.81 -4.30
CA LEU A 101 8.23 6.62 -4.42
C LEU A 101 7.83 6.17 -3.01
N VAL A 102 6.57 5.83 -2.80
CA VAL A 102 6.11 5.30 -1.53
C VAL A 102 5.46 3.94 -1.72
N THR A 103 5.92 2.96 -0.98
CA THR A 103 5.36 1.61 -0.99
C THR A 103 4.48 1.43 0.23
N THR A 104 3.22 1.04 0.05
CA THR A 104 2.29 0.80 1.16
C THR A 104 1.99 -0.69 1.25
N ALA A 105 2.03 -1.27 2.45
CA ALA A 105 1.74 -2.69 2.67
C ALA A 105 0.57 -2.86 3.66
N PHE A 106 -0.66 -2.80 3.13
CA PHE A 106 -1.90 -2.93 3.90
C PHE A 106 -2.81 -3.99 3.27
N ILE A 107 -3.66 -4.63 4.08
CA ILE A 107 -4.70 -5.52 3.54
C ILE A 107 -5.63 -4.72 2.64
N SER A 108 -6.07 -3.52 3.09
CA SER A 108 -7.02 -2.63 2.39
C SER A 108 -8.16 -3.40 1.71
N PRO A 109 -9.05 -4.05 2.52
CA PRO A 109 -9.92 -5.09 2.03
C PRO A 109 -11.04 -4.59 1.11
N PHE A 110 -11.45 -3.32 1.22
CA PHE A 110 -12.59 -2.78 0.50
C PHE A 110 -12.16 -2.02 -0.75
N ARG A 111 -12.78 -2.33 -1.89
CA ARG A 111 -12.52 -1.64 -3.17
C ARG A 111 -12.85 -0.14 -3.08
N SER A 112 -13.94 0.19 -2.40
CA SER A 112 -14.35 1.58 -2.18
C SER A 112 -13.24 2.41 -1.54
N ASP A 113 -12.59 1.88 -0.50
CA ASP A 113 -11.53 2.59 0.21
C ASP A 113 -10.30 2.79 -0.68
N ARG A 114 -9.90 1.75 -1.44
CA ARG A 114 -8.78 1.85 -2.38
C ARG A 114 -9.08 2.85 -3.51
N ASN A 115 -10.32 2.85 -4.04
CA ASN A 115 -10.74 3.80 -5.07
C ASN A 115 -10.75 5.24 -4.55
N GLN A 116 -11.23 5.49 -3.33
CA GLN A 116 -11.18 6.81 -2.70
C GLN A 116 -9.74 7.32 -2.53
N VAL A 117 -8.81 6.43 -2.18
CA VAL A 117 -7.39 6.80 -2.11
C VAL A 117 -6.84 7.08 -3.50
N ARG A 118 -7.16 6.28 -4.51
CA ARG A 118 -6.73 6.50 -5.90
C ARG A 118 -7.13 7.91 -6.39
N GLU A 119 -8.31 8.40 -6.04
CA GLU A 119 -8.80 9.75 -6.41
C GLU A 119 -7.94 10.90 -5.84
N LEU A 120 -7.08 10.65 -4.86
CA LEU A 120 -6.16 11.65 -4.32
C LEU A 120 -4.96 11.92 -5.24
N PHE A 121 -4.70 11.07 -6.23
CA PHE A 121 -3.51 11.07 -7.08
C PHE A 121 -3.84 11.43 -8.51
N GLN A 122 -2.85 11.93 -9.23
CA GLN A 122 -2.93 12.13 -10.67
C GLN A 122 -2.80 10.78 -11.42
N ASP A 123 -3.19 10.77 -12.67
CA ASP A 123 -3.05 9.58 -13.51
C ASP A 123 -1.61 9.08 -13.53
N GLY A 124 -1.42 7.77 -13.31
CA GLY A 124 -0.12 7.12 -13.25
C GLY A 124 0.63 7.25 -11.91
N GLU A 125 0.11 8.01 -10.93
CA GLU A 125 0.75 8.14 -9.61
C GLU A 125 0.26 7.12 -8.57
N PHE A 126 -0.88 6.47 -8.80
CA PHE A 126 -1.39 5.39 -7.97
C PHE A 126 -1.30 4.07 -8.73
N ILE A 127 -0.44 3.18 -8.27
CA ILE A 127 -0.19 1.87 -8.87
C ILE A 127 -0.66 0.81 -7.86
N GLU A 128 -1.80 0.18 -8.15
CA GLU A 128 -2.35 -0.89 -7.32
C GLU A 128 -1.61 -2.19 -7.60
N VAL A 129 -0.93 -2.72 -6.58
CA VAL A 129 -0.18 -3.97 -6.64
C VAL A 129 -0.94 -5.02 -5.86
N PHE A 130 -1.66 -5.88 -6.57
CA PHE A 130 -2.39 -6.98 -5.96
C PHE A 130 -1.47 -8.17 -5.72
N ILE A 131 -1.25 -8.49 -4.45
CA ILE A 131 -0.52 -9.69 -4.05
C ILE A 131 -1.54 -10.82 -3.94
N ASP A 132 -1.75 -11.47 -5.08
CA ASP A 132 -2.68 -12.59 -5.23
C ASP A 132 -2.07 -13.86 -4.64
N CYS A 133 -2.73 -14.37 -3.61
CA CYS A 133 -2.36 -15.60 -2.93
C CYS A 133 -3.63 -16.31 -2.47
N PRO A 134 -3.82 -17.60 -2.81
CA PRO A 134 -4.95 -18.36 -2.32
C PRO A 134 -5.05 -18.35 -0.80
N LEU A 135 -6.30 -18.29 -0.27
CA LEU A 135 -6.53 -18.24 1.17
C LEU A 135 -5.87 -19.40 1.90
N GLU A 136 -5.96 -20.60 1.34
CA GLU A 136 -5.38 -21.83 1.90
C GLU A 136 -3.86 -21.71 2.05
N GLU A 137 -3.20 -21.07 1.08
CA GLU A 137 -1.76 -20.84 1.13
C GLU A 137 -1.42 -19.76 2.17
N CYS A 138 -2.22 -18.70 2.28
CA CYS A 138 -2.08 -17.69 3.33
C CYS A 138 -2.22 -18.31 4.73
N GLU A 139 -3.22 -19.18 4.92
CA GLU A 139 -3.43 -19.94 6.17
C GLU A 139 -2.27 -20.89 6.46
N ARG A 140 -1.76 -21.60 5.45
CA ARG A 140 -0.61 -22.50 5.60
C ARG A 140 0.65 -21.75 6.04
N ARG A 141 0.87 -20.54 5.51
CA ARG A 141 2.01 -19.70 5.87
C ARG A 141 1.88 -19.13 7.29
N ASP A 142 0.75 -18.56 7.61
CA ASP A 142 0.34 -17.92 8.88
C ASP A 142 1.49 -17.47 9.80
N PRO A 143 2.40 -16.59 9.35
CA PRO A 143 3.63 -16.26 10.07
C PRO A 143 3.40 -15.61 11.44
N LYS A 144 2.20 -15.07 11.64
CA LYS A 144 1.79 -14.38 12.88
C LYS A 144 0.78 -15.19 13.71
N GLN A 145 0.44 -16.40 13.26
CA GLN A 145 -0.59 -17.27 13.86
C GLN A 145 -1.97 -16.59 14.00
N LEU A 146 -2.28 -15.67 13.10
CA LEU A 146 -3.53 -14.92 13.13
C LEU A 146 -4.71 -15.75 12.58
N TYR A 147 -4.47 -16.58 11.57
CA TYR A 147 -5.49 -17.48 11.02
C TYR A 147 -5.90 -18.53 12.06
N VAL A 148 -4.94 -19.12 12.76
CA VAL A 148 -5.23 -20.07 13.86
C VAL A 148 -6.12 -19.42 14.92
N LYS A 149 -5.82 -18.18 15.32
CA LYS A 149 -6.63 -17.43 16.29
C LYS A 149 -8.02 -17.07 15.76
N ALA A 150 -8.11 -16.66 14.48
CA ALA A 150 -9.39 -16.34 13.85
C ALA A 150 -10.29 -17.57 13.73
N ARG A 151 -9.75 -18.73 13.34
CA ARG A 151 -10.49 -20.00 13.27
C ARG A 151 -10.98 -20.49 14.64
N ARG A 152 -10.27 -20.14 15.73
CA ARG A 152 -10.71 -20.40 17.11
C ARG A 152 -11.70 -19.38 17.66
N GLY A 153 -12.05 -18.33 16.87
CA GLY A 153 -12.94 -17.26 17.31
C GLY A 153 -12.30 -16.26 18.28
N GLU A 154 -10.98 -16.32 18.47
CA GLU A 154 -10.24 -15.40 19.35
C GLU A 154 -10.08 -14.01 18.70
N ILE A 155 -10.08 -13.94 17.37
CA ILE A 155 -10.08 -12.71 16.58
C ILE A 155 -11.40 -12.63 15.81
N LYS A 156 -12.15 -11.56 16.07
CA LYS A 156 -13.38 -11.23 15.32
C LYS A 156 -13.02 -10.41 14.07
N ASP A 157 -13.87 -10.47 13.06
CA ASP A 157 -13.78 -9.64 11.84
C ASP A 157 -12.44 -9.77 11.11
N PHE A 158 -11.87 -11.00 11.07
CA PHE A 158 -10.61 -11.26 10.39
C PHE A 158 -10.82 -11.41 8.88
N THR A 159 -10.13 -10.58 8.11
CA THR A 159 -10.25 -10.55 6.64
C THR A 159 -9.90 -11.90 6.01
N GLY A 160 -10.79 -12.42 5.19
CA GLY A 160 -10.66 -13.72 4.52
C GLY A 160 -11.28 -14.88 5.30
N ILE A 161 -11.67 -14.71 6.57
CA ILE A 161 -12.34 -15.75 7.39
C ILE A 161 -13.78 -15.34 7.67
N ASN A 162 -14.00 -14.29 8.45
CA ASN A 162 -15.32 -13.80 8.84
C ASN A 162 -15.55 -12.31 8.48
N SER A 163 -14.61 -11.70 7.77
CA SER A 163 -14.74 -10.40 7.13
C SER A 163 -14.28 -10.53 5.67
N PRO A 164 -14.93 -9.85 4.70
CA PRO A 164 -14.61 -9.99 3.29
C PRO A 164 -13.26 -9.37 2.91
N TYR A 165 -12.67 -9.88 1.83
CA TYR A 165 -11.65 -9.24 1.04
C TYR A 165 -12.16 -9.10 -0.40
N GLU A 166 -12.24 -7.88 -0.88
CA GLU A 166 -12.66 -7.56 -2.24
C GLU A 166 -11.42 -7.40 -3.12
N ALA A 167 -11.08 -8.45 -3.88
CA ALA A 167 -9.96 -8.39 -4.81
C ALA A 167 -10.13 -7.24 -5.81
N PRO A 168 -9.03 -6.54 -6.21
CA PRO A 168 -9.09 -5.51 -7.24
C PRO A 168 -9.65 -6.05 -8.55
N GLU A 169 -10.41 -5.21 -9.26
CA GLU A 169 -10.95 -5.59 -10.58
C GLU A 169 -9.93 -5.38 -11.71
N ARG A 170 -9.14 -4.32 -11.61
CA ARG A 170 -8.15 -3.94 -12.61
C ARG A 170 -6.91 -3.34 -11.94
N PRO A 171 -6.16 -4.12 -11.17
CA PRO A 171 -4.91 -3.64 -10.59
C PRO A 171 -3.89 -3.38 -11.71
N GLU A 172 -3.01 -2.44 -11.54
CA GLU A 172 -1.90 -2.19 -12.47
C GLU A 172 -0.92 -3.36 -12.50
N ILE A 173 -0.71 -4.02 -11.36
CA ILE A 173 0.19 -5.18 -11.25
C ILE A 173 -0.50 -6.27 -10.42
N THR A 174 -0.47 -7.51 -10.92
CA THR A 174 -0.86 -8.69 -10.15
C THR A 174 0.34 -9.60 -9.95
N VAL A 175 0.69 -9.85 -8.69
CA VAL A 175 1.79 -10.74 -8.31
C VAL A 175 1.23 -12.02 -7.72
N ARG A 176 1.45 -13.15 -8.38
CA ARG A 176 1.06 -14.49 -7.90
C ARG A 176 2.11 -14.99 -6.90
N SER A 177 1.99 -14.57 -5.65
CA SER A 177 3.00 -14.83 -4.62
C SER A 177 3.05 -16.28 -4.13
N ASP A 178 2.12 -17.11 -4.55
CA ASP A 178 2.15 -18.56 -4.40
C ASP A 178 3.01 -19.27 -5.46
N GLN A 179 3.34 -18.58 -6.56
CA GLN A 179 4.04 -19.13 -7.73
C GLN A 179 5.38 -18.45 -8.01
N LEU A 180 5.54 -17.20 -7.57
CA LEU A 180 6.73 -16.40 -7.83
C LEU A 180 7.62 -16.33 -6.59
N THR A 181 8.92 -16.31 -6.80
CA THR A 181 9.88 -15.91 -5.77
C THR A 181 9.79 -14.41 -5.51
N VAL A 182 10.39 -13.95 -4.41
CA VAL A 182 10.42 -12.52 -4.08
C VAL A 182 11.18 -11.74 -5.16
N GLU A 183 12.27 -12.29 -5.67
CA GLU A 183 13.10 -11.70 -6.73
C GLU A 183 12.34 -11.53 -8.05
N GLU A 184 11.56 -12.54 -8.44
CA GLU A 184 10.71 -12.47 -9.63
C GLU A 184 9.58 -11.44 -9.47
N ALA A 185 8.97 -11.35 -8.29
CA ALA A 185 7.97 -10.34 -7.96
C ALA A 185 8.56 -8.92 -8.03
N VAL A 186 9.76 -8.70 -7.46
CA VAL A 186 10.48 -7.42 -7.55
C VAL A 186 10.76 -7.07 -9.00
N LYS A 187 11.28 -8.02 -9.78
CA LYS A 187 11.57 -7.82 -11.21
C LYS A 187 10.32 -7.38 -11.98
N GLN A 188 9.18 -8.07 -11.79
CA GLN A 188 7.91 -7.71 -12.43
C GLN A 188 7.48 -6.27 -12.11
N ILE A 189 7.63 -5.84 -10.86
CA ILE A 189 7.28 -4.48 -10.42
C ILE A 189 8.23 -3.45 -11.05
N PHE A 190 9.53 -3.75 -11.10
CA PHE A 190 10.52 -2.87 -11.72
C PHE A 190 10.32 -2.72 -13.22
N GLU A 191 10.04 -3.80 -13.95
CA GLU A 191 9.70 -3.76 -15.38
C GLU A 191 8.51 -2.81 -15.63
N TYR A 192 7.47 -2.89 -14.80
CA TYR A 192 6.34 -1.96 -14.90
C TYR A 192 6.76 -0.51 -14.66
N LEU A 193 7.57 -0.22 -13.63
CA LEU A 193 8.02 1.15 -13.32
C LEU A 193 8.88 1.73 -14.44
N GLN A 194 9.74 0.92 -15.06
CA GLN A 194 10.56 1.29 -16.22
C GLN A 194 9.71 1.54 -17.46
N ASP A 195 8.77 0.65 -17.79
CA ASP A 195 7.84 0.81 -18.91
C ASP A 195 7.00 2.08 -18.81
N LYS A 196 6.72 2.53 -17.60
CA LYS A 196 6.01 3.79 -17.32
C LYS A 196 6.93 5.00 -17.21
N ASN A 197 8.24 4.84 -17.39
CA ASN A 197 9.26 5.89 -17.22
C ASN A 197 9.17 6.58 -15.84
N ILE A 198 8.88 5.82 -14.79
CA ILE A 198 8.86 6.32 -13.41
C ILE A 198 10.27 6.26 -12.82
N ILE A 199 11.04 5.24 -13.20
CA ILE A 199 12.44 5.04 -12.82
C ILE A 199 13.31 4.74 -14.01
#